data_e71ef3119f650d7a5f65523095216971
#
_entry.id   e71ef3119f650d7a5f65523095216971
#
_cell.length_a   1.000
_cell.length_b   1.000
_cell.length_c   1.000
_cell.angle_alpha   90.00
_cell.angle_beta   90.00
_cell.angle_gamma   90.00
#
_symmetry.space_group_name_H-M   'P 1'
#
loop_
_entity.id
_entity.type
_entity.pdbx_description
1 polymer ?
#
loop_
_entity_poly.entity_id
_entity_poly.type
_entity_poly.pdbx_seq_one_letter_code
_entity_poly.pdbx_strand_id
1 'polypeptide(L)'
;MNLLSGPASKQRGALLLADISGYTSFLQGITDAHAELVAEPDEPAPVYSLLSSLLDTMATVLAPSFEVMKFEGDAIFAVAPDGPESVHGESVIACLRTCYAAFGERLAQGRAELTCECNSCSLVSGLDLKFVLHHGDYVLQRIVGREELAGPEVIVAHRLLKNHARDVIGPRPYALLTDAALAALEVPTAAMPALTETYAGLPPIPGHLLVLG
;
A
#
# COMPACT_ATOMS: atom_id res chain seq x y z
N MET A 1 -35.09 17.21 6.71
CA MET A 1 -34.15 16.06 6.84
C MET A 1 -32.79 16.58 6.38
N ASN A 2 -31.87 16.82 7.33
CA ASN A 2 -30.57 17.42 7.03
C ASN A 2 -29.71 16.33 6.41
N LEU A 3 -29.52 16.37 5.10
CA LEU A 3 -28.76 15.38 4.31
C LEU A 3 -27.22 15.59 4.37
N LEU A 4 -26.75 16.56 5.17
CA LEU A 4 -25.34 16.78 5.35
C LEU A 4 -24.84 15.77 6.41
N SER A 5 -24.12 14.75 5.95
CA SER A 5 -23.20 13.94 6.77
C SER A 5 -22.35 14.86 7.64
N GLY A 6 -21.95 14.41 8.84
CA GLY A 6 -21.24 15.20 9.85
C GLY A 6 -20.12 16.09 9.32
N PRO A 7 -19.59 16.99 10.16
CA PRO A 7 -18.66 18.04 9.70
C PRO A 7 -17.41 17.41 9.05
N ALA A 8 -17.13 17.82 7.82
CA ALA A 8 -15.87 17.52 7.16
C ALA A 8 -14.75 18.32 7.84
N SER A 9 -13.61 17.70 8.13
CA SER A 9 -12.45 18.37 8.71
C SER A 9 -11.27 18.36 7.72
N LYS A 10 -10.68 19.54 7.50
CA LYS A 10 -9.44 19.67 6.74
C LYS A 10 -8.27 19.27 7.64
N GLN A 11 -7.43 18.40 7.13
CA GLN A 11 -6.21 17.93 7.78
C GLN A 11 -5.04 18.05 6.81
N ARG A 12 -3.85 17.92 7.32
CA ARG A 12 -2.60 17.82 6.59
C ARG A 12 -1.75 16.72 7.18
N GLY A 13 -1.03 15.98 6.35
CA GLY A 13 -0.20 14.88 6.83
C GLY A 13 0.30 13.98 5.71
N ALA A 14 0.97 12.91 6.11
CA ALA A 14 1.43 11.87 5.22
C ALA A 14 0.27 10.95 4.79
N LEU A 15 0.26 10.60 3.51
CA LEU A 15 -0.66 9.66 2.87
C LEU A 15 0.17 8.46 2.41
N LEU A 16 -0.05 7.30 3.00
CA LEU A 16 0.65 6.06 2.69
C LEU A 16 -0.28 5.08 1.99
N LEU A 17 0.15 4.58 0.85
CA LEU A 17 -0.43 3.41 0.20
C LEU A 17 0.57 2.28 0.22
N ALA A 18 0.19 1.13 0.75
CA ALA A 18 0.95 -0.11 0.74
C ALA A 18 0.17 -1.13 -0.10
N ASP A 19 0.72 -1.54 -1.24
CA ASP A 19 0.01 -2.28 -2.30
C ASP A 19 0.75 -3.57 -2.65
N ILE A 20 0.01 -4.69 -2.68
CA ILE A 20 0.57 -6.01 -3.01
C ILE A 20 0.67 -6.15 -4.53
N SER A 21 1.88 -6.00 -5.05
CA SER A 21 2.18 -6.19 -6.46
C SER A 21 1.96 -7.65 -6.89
N GLY A 22 1.42 -7.85 -8.10
CA GLY A 22 1.16 -9.19 -8.64
C GLY A 22 -0.20 -9.78 -8.27
N TYR A 23 -0.95 -9.14 -7.37
CA TYR A 23 -2.22 -9.62 -6.83
C TYR A 23 -3.28 -9.94 -7.90
N THR A 24 -3.51 -9.04 -8.85
CA THR A 24 -4.52 -9.25 -9.91
C THR A 24 -4.23 -10.49 -10.75
N SER A 25 -2.96 -10.66 -11.19
CA SER A 25 -2.55 -11.81 -11.98
C SER A 25 -2.65 -13.10 -11.17
N PHE A 26 -2.34 -13.02 -9.87
CA PHE A 26 -2.47 -14.12 -8.94
C PHE A 26 -3.93 -14.57 -8.78
N LEU A 27 -4.87 -13.64 -8.55
CA LEU A 27 -6.30 -13.97 -8.43
C LEU A 27 -6.87 -14.56 -9.71
N GLN A 28 -6.50 -14.04 -10.89
CA GLN A 28 -6.93 -14.61 -12.16
C GLN A 28 -6.46 -16.06 -12.31
N GLY A 29 -5.19 -16.33 -12.01
CA GLY A 29 -4.65 -17.68 -12.05
C GLY A 29 -5.34 -18.66 -11.10
N ILE A 30 -5.75 -18.18 -9.90
CA ILE A 30 -6.52 -19.01 -8.95
C ILE A 30 -7.91 -19.31 -9.49
N THR A 31 -8.62 -18.32 -10.01
CA THR A 31 -9.96 -18.50 -10.55
C THR A 31 -9.96 -19.53 -11.67
N ASP A 32 -8.99 -19.46 -12.58
CA ASP A 32 -8.86 -20.40 -13.70
C ASP A 32 -8.52 -21.81 -13.25
N ALA A 33 -7.58 -21.99 -12.31
CA ALA A 33 -7.13 -23.32 -11.87
C ALA A 33 -8.07 -23.98 -10.86
N HIS A 34 -8.77 -23.19 -10.02
CA HIS A 34 -9.69 -23.74 -9.04
C HIS A 34 -11.11 -23.93 -9.58
N ALA A 35 -11.48 -23.32 -10.70
CA ALA A 35 -12.77 -23.58 -11.37
C ALA A 35 -12.92 -25.07 -11.73
N GLU A 36 -11.80 -25.77 -11.99
CA GLU A 36 -11.79 -27.20 -12.32
C GLU A 36 -11.62 -28.12 -11.09
N LEU A 37 -11.17 -27.56 -9.94
CA LEU A 37 -10.77 -28.35 -8.76
C LEU A 37 -11.72 -28.23 -7.56
N VAL A 38 -12.70 -27.32 -7.59
CA VAL A 38 -13.57 -27.08 -6.43
C VAL A 38 -14.57 -28.21 -6.27
N ALA A 39 -14.29 -29.09 -5.34
CA ALA A 39 -15.22 -30.16 -4.91
C ALA A 39 -16.36 -29.62 -4.03
N GLU A 40 -16.21 -28.44 -3.40
CA GLU A 40 -17.19 -27.82 -2.53
C GLU A 40 -17.37 -26.34 -2.93
N PRO A 41 -18.54 -25.95 -3.51
CA PRO A 41 -18.78 -24.58 -4.02
C PRO A 41 -18.82 -23.48 -2.96
N ASP A 42 -18.94 -23.83 -1.68
CA ASP A 42 -19.19 -22.87 -0.59
C ASP A 42 -17.94 -22.50 0.23
N GLU A 43 -16.79 -23.15 0.02
CA GLU A 43 -15.58 -22.84 0.76
C GLU A 43 -14.61 -21.97 -0.06
N PRO A 44 -14.24 -20.77 0.46
CA PRO A 44 -13.25 -19.93 -0.23
C PRO A 44 -11.89 -20.61 -0.29
N ALA A 45 -11.18 -20.46 -1.40
CA ALA A 45 -9.85 -21.04 -1.57
C ALA A 45 -8.90 -20.62 -0.42
N PRO A 46 -8.05 -21.52 0.12
CA PRO A 46 -7.16 -21.24 1.27
C PRO A 46 -6.27 -20.01 1.09
N VAL A 47 -6.00 -19.64 -0.15
CA VAL A 47 -5.22 -18.47 -0.50
C VAL A 47 -5.85 -17.14 -0.04
N TYR A 48 -7.15 -17.04 0.09
CA TYR A 48 -7.80 -15.84 0.63
C TYR A 48 -7.44 -15.63 2.11
N SER A 49 -7.25 -16.70 2.88
CA SER A 49 -6.75 -16.62 4.26
C SER A 49 -5.31 -16.12 4.30
N LEU A 50 -4.46 -16.54 3.37
CA LEU A 50 -3.11 -16.00 3.24
C LEU A 50 -3.14 -14.49 2.93
N LEU A 51 -3.92 -14.07 1.94
CA LEU A 51 -4.03 -12.65 1.57
C LEU A 51 -4.52 -11.78 2.74
N SER A 52 -5.55 -12.25 3.46
CA SER A 52 -6.02 -11.57 4.67
C SER A 52 -4.93 -11.46 5.73
N SER A 53 -4.12 -12.52 5.92
CA SER A 53 -3.03 -12.51 6.89
C SER A 53 -1.87 -11.60 6.49
N LEU A 54 -1.60 -11.44 5.18
CA LEU A 54 -0.62 -10.47 4.69
C LEU A 54 -1.07 -9.03 4.98
N LEU A 55 -2.33 -8.70 4.68
CA LEU A 55 -2.89 -7.38 4.98
C LEU A 55 -2.90 -7.09 6.50
N ASP A 56 -3.27 -8.07 7.32
CA ASP A 56 -3.25 -7.95 8.79
C ASP A 56 -1.83 -7.71 9.32
N THR A 57 -0.84 -8.44 8.79
CA THR A 57 0.58 -8.25 9.12
C THR A 57 1.05 -6.83 8.78
N MET A 58 0.74 -6.36 7.57
CA MET A 58 1.10 -5.01 7.14
C MET A 58 0.43 -3.94 8.01
N ALA A 59 -0.87 -4.06 8.26
CA ALA A 59 -1.63 -3.13 9.09
C ALA A 59 -1.07 -3.07 10.52
N THR A 60 -0.74 -4.22 11.11
CA THR A 60 -0.17 -4.31 12.47
C THR A 60 1.17 -3.59 12.56
N VAL A 61 2.05 -3.76 11.57
CA VAL A 61 3.37 -3.08 11.56
C VAL A 61 3.25 -1.58 11.30
N LEU A 62 2.30 -1.16 10.46
CA LEU A 62 2.10 0.26 10.13
C LEU A 62 1.40 1.04 11.25
N ALA A 63 0.51 0.40 12.03
CA ALA A 63 -0.35 1.04 13.02
C ALA A 63 0.36 1.95 14.04
N PRO A 64 1.59 1.68 14.53
CA PRO A 64 2.28 2.60 15.43
C PRO A 64 2.68 3.94 14.81
N SER A 65 2.80 4.01 13.47
CA SER A 65 3.27 5.19 12.73
C SER A 65 2.20 5.81 11.83
N PHE A 66 1.22 5.02 11.42
CA PHE A 66 0.17 5.42 10.47
C PHE A 66 -1.19 4.88 10.92
N GLU A 67 -2.20 5.73 10.91
CA GLU A 67 -3.58 5.31 11.11
C GLU A 67 -4.13 4.65 9.84
N VAL A 68 -4.52 3.38 9.93
CA VAL A 68 -5.12 2.65 8.80
C VAL A 68 -6.54 3.14 8.60
N MET A 69 -6.79 3.79 7.47
CA MET A 69 -8.09 4.35 7.12
C MET A 69 -9.00 3.33 6.43
N LYS A 70 -8.44 2.54 5.51
CA LYS A 70 -9.20 1.53 4.78
C LYS A 70 -8.32 0.51 4.08
N PHE A 71 -8.94 -0.63 3.77
CA PHE A 71 -8.41 -1.63 2.86
C PHE A 71 -9.05 -1.46 1.50
N GLU A 72 -8.26 -1.42 0.44
CA GLU A 72 -8.69 -1.26 -0.95
C GLU A 72 -8.28 -2.49 -1.77
N GLY A 73 -8.99 -3.62 -1.53
CA GLY A 73 -8.64 -4.90 -2.14
C GLY A 73 -7.32 -5.44 -1.57
N ASP A 74 -6.25 -5.31 -2.32
CA ASP A 74 -4.88 -5.72 -1.99
C ASP A 74 -4.01 -4.60 -1.45
N ALA A 75 -4.57 -3.42 -1.21
CA ALA A 75 -3.86 -2.26 -0.70
C ALA A 75 -4.39 -1.79 0.66
N ILE A 76 -3.49 -1.21 1.44
CA ILE A 76 -3.80 -0.46 2.66
C ILE A 76 -3.63 1.02 2.36
N PHE A 77 -4.65 1.82 2.64
CA PHE A 77 -4.53 3.27 2.69
C PHE A 77 -4.49 3.73 4.14
N ALA A 78 -3.41 4.39 4.52
CA ALA A 78 -3.15 4.87 5.86
C ALA A 78 -2.67 6.33 5.85
N VAL A 79 -2.82 7.02 6.96
CA VAL A 79 -2.41 8.43 7.12
C VAL A 79 -1.61 8.62 8.39
N ALA A 80 -0.74 9.63 8.40
CA ALA A 80 -0.13 10.17 9.60
C ALA A 80 -0.34 11.70 9.58
N PRO A 81 -1.32 12.21 10.36
CA PRO A 81 -1.54 13.66 10.47
C PRO A 81 -0.29 14.37 11.00
N ASP A 82 -0.05 15.60 10.53
CA ASP A 82 1.02 16.43 11.08
C ASP A 82 0.81 16.70 12.57
N GLY A 83 1.84 16.50 13.36
CA GLY A 83 1.77 16.69 14.79
C GLY A 83 3.06 16.28 15.51
N PRO A 84 3.12 16.49 16.82
CA PRO A 84 4.34 16.20 17.62
C PRO A 84 4.68 14.71 17.71
N GLU A 85 3.71 13.82 17.41
CA GLU A 85 3.89 12.36 17.42
C GLU A 85 4.03 11.77 16.00
N SER A 86 4.11 12.63 14.96
CA SER A 86 4.31 12.17 13.59
C SER A 86 5.65 11.47 13.44
N VAL A 87 5.67 10.42 12.62
CA VAL A 87 6.90 9.73 12.28
C VAL A 87 7.78 10.60 11.37
N HIS A 88 9.08 10.66 11.64
CA HIS A 88 10.05 11.50 10.90
C HIS A 88 11.37 10.79 10.63
N GLY A 89 12.10 11.29 9.65
CA GLY A 89 13.48 10.92 9.35
C GLY A 89 13.67 9.42 9.11
N GLU A 90 14.68 8.87 9.74
CA GLU A 90 15.01 7.44 9.62
C GLU A 90 13.91 6.51 10.15
N SER A 91 13.03 6.97 11.02
CA SER A 91 11.91 6.16 11.51
C SER A 91 10.90 5.84 10.42
N VAL A 92 10.71 6.73 9.43
CA VAL A 92 9.90 6.46 8.25
C VAL A 92 10.49 5.31 7.46
N ILE A 93 11.80 5.37 7.16
CA ILE A 93 12.53 4.33 6.43
C ILE A 93 12.47 3.01 7.18
N ALA A 94 12.70 3.04 8.48
CA ALA A 94 12.66 1.85 9.34
C ALA A 94 11.27 1.21 9.35
N CYS A 95 10.20 2.00 9.44
CA CYS A 95 8.83 1.52 9.39
C CYS A 95 8.54 0.78 8.07
N LEU A 96 8.86 1.39 6.92
CA LEU A 96 8.63 0.81 5.60
C LEU A 96 9.44 -0.48 5.40
N ARG A 97 10.70 -0.51 5.83
CA ARG A 97 11.55 -1.70 5.76
C ARG A 97 11.07 -2.81 6.66
N THR A 98 10.64 -2.49 7.89
CA THR A 98 10.08 -3.48 8.82
C THR A 98 8.80 -4.06 8.28
N CYS A 99 7.92 -3.25 7.70
CA CYS A 99 6.69 -3.71 7.08
C CYS A 99 6.99 -4.64 5.88
N TYR A 100 7.94 -4.27 5.03
CA TYR A 100 8.38 -5.11 3.91
C TYR A 100 8.94 -6.46 4.38
N ALA A 101 9.81 -6.46 5.40
CA ALA A 101 10.39 -7.68 5.96
C ALA A 101 9.32 -8.61 6.56
N ALA A 102 8.41 -8.06 7.37
CA ALA A 102 7.30 -8.81 7.96
C ALA A 102 6.35 -9.40 6.91
N PHE A 103 6.06 -8.64 5.84
CA PHE A 103 5.31 -9.14 4.69
C PHE A 103 6.01 -10.34 4.05
N GLY A 104 7.32 -10.23 3.79
CA GLY A 104 8.13 -11.31 3.19
C GLY A 104 8.18 -12.57 4.05
N GLU A 105 8.35 -12.43 5.37
CA GLU A 105 8.31 -13.53 6.32
C GLU A 105 6.94 -14.21 6.34
N ARG A 106 5.85 -13.45 6.42
CA ARG A 106 4.49 -14.00 6.41
C ARG A 106 4.16 -14.69 5.08
N LEU A 107 4.61 -14.12 3.97
CA LEU A 107 4.46 -14.71 2.64
C LEU A 107 5.18 -16.06 2.55
N ALA A 108 6.42 -16.15 3.05
CA ALA A 108 7.20 -17.39 3.07
C ALA A 108 6.54 -18.47 3.94
N GLN A 109 6.03 -18.09 5.12
CA GLN A 109 5.27 -19.00 6.00
C GLN A 109 4.00 -19.51 5.30
N GLY A 110 3.21 -18.61 4.71
CA GLY A 110 1.97 -18.99 4.01
C GLY A 110 2.22 -19.93 2.84
N ARG A 111 3.32 -19.73 2.12
CA ARG A 111 3.73 -20.68 1.05
C ARG A 111 4.02 -22.09 1.59
N ALA A 112 4.67 -22.19 2.74
CA ALA A 112 4.96 -23.49 3.37
C ALA A 112 3.68 -24.17 3.90
N GLU A 113 2.66 -23.40 4.27
CA GLU A 113 1.37 -23.89 4.75
C GLU A 113 0.44 -24.35 3.61
N LEU A 114 0.64 -23.81 2.39
CA LEU A 114 -0.15 -24.17 1.22
C LEU A 114 0.23 -25.58 0.74
N THR A 115 -0.65 -26.54 0.94
CA THR A 115 -0.48 -27.94 0.51
C THR A 115 -0.92 -28.21 -0.93
N CYS A 116 -1.49 -27.19 -1.60
CA CYS A 116 -1.96 -27.29 -2.97
C CYS A 116 -0.79 -27.23 -3.97
N GLU A 117 -0.62 -28.27 -4.79
CA GLU A 117 0.40 -28.33 -5.86
C GLU A 117 -0.06 -27.68 -7.18
N CYS A 118 -1.20 -27.00 -7.21
CA CYS A 118 -1.68 -26.34 -8.42
C CYS A 118 -0.73 -25.22 -8.86
N ASN A 119 -0.63 -25.00 -10.18
CA ASN A 119 0.22 -23.94 -10.74
C ASN A 119 -0.11 -22.55 -10.18
N SER A 120 -1.34 -22.32 -9.74
CA SER A 120 -1.79 -21.03 -9.20
C SER A 120 -1.26 -20.75 -7.80
N CYS A 121 -1.17 -21.77 -6.94
CA CYS A 121 -0.53 -21.62 -5.63
C CYS A 121 0.98 -21.34 -5.75
N SER A 122 1.63 -21.77 -6.85
CA SER A 122 3.02 -21.41 -7.14
C SER A 122 3.19 -19.91 -7.46
N LEU A 123 2.15 -19.24 -7.97
CA LEU A 123 2.15 -17.81 -8.27
C LEU A 123 2.20 -16.92 -7.02
N VAL A 124 1.93 -17.45 -5.83
CA VAL A 124 2.14 -16.75 -4.54
C VAL A 124 3.56 -16.18 -4.45
N SER A 125 4.54 -16.87 -5.04
CA SER A 125 5.93 -16.41 -5.08
C SER A 125 6.16 -15.13 -5.89
N GLY A 126 5.20 -14.75 -6.74
CA GLY A 126 5.23 -13.51 -7.52
C GLY A 126 4.63 -12.30 -6.80
N LEU A 127 4.05 -12.50 -5.61
CA LEU A 127 3.57 -11.40 -4.80
C LEU A 127 4.73 -10.64 -4.18
N ASP A 128 4.66 -9.32 -4.23
CA ASP A 128 5.65 -8.41 -3.66
C ASP A 128 4.93 -7.17 -3.12
N LEU A 129 5.61 -6.38 -2.30
CA LEU A 129 5.05 -5.20 -1.65
C LEU A 129 5.73 -3.93 -2.16
N LYS A 130 4.93 -2.95 -2.54
CA LYS A 130 5.40 -1.60 -2.86
C LYS A 130 4.67 -0.58 -2.01
N PHE A 131 5.32 0.55 -1.78
CA PHE A 131 4.74 1.68 -1.06
C PHE A 131 4.76 2.94 -1.93
N VAL A 132 3.77 3.78 -1.67
CA VAL A 132 3.74 5.18 -2.10
C VAL A 132 3.54 6.03 -0.86
N LEU A 133 4.42 6.99 -0.63
CA LEU A 133 4.33 7.96 0.47
C LEU A 133 4.27 9.36 -0.11
N HIS A 134 3.16 10.03 0.11
CA HIS A 134 2.90 11.41 -0.31
C HIS A 134 2.55 12.25 0.92
N HIS A 135 2.65 13.58 0.80
CA HIS A 135 2.27 14.48 1.88
C HIS A 135 1.48 15.66 1.33
N GLY A 136 0.40 15.99 1.98
CA GLY A 136 -0.42 17.13 1.58
C GLY A 136 -1.71 17.29 2.39
N ASP A 137 -2.56 18.18 1.91
CA ASP A 137 -3.85 18.48 2.52
C ASP A 137 -4.91 17.45 2.11
N TYR A 138 -5.70 16.98 3.05
CA TYR A 138 -6.85 16.11 2.78
C TYR A 138 -8.05 16.49 3.65
N VAL A 139 -9.20 16.04 3.25
CA VAL A 139 -10.45 16.23 3.99
C VAL A 139 -10.89 14.88 4.53
N LEU A 140 -11.06 14.80 5.85
CA LEU A 140 -11.71 13.68 6.50
C LEU A 140 -13.20 14.00 6.58
N GLN A 141 -14.01 13.13 5.98
CA GLN A 141 -15.47 13.26 5.94
C GLN A 141 -16.16 11.97 6.33
N ARG A 142 -17.36 12.06 6.89
CA ARG A 142 -18.13 10.88 7.27
C ARG A 142 -19.27 10.64 6.29
N ILE A 143 -19.22 9.48 5.60
CA ILE A 143 -20.24 9.07 4.63
C ILE A 143 -20.89 7.77 5.15
N VAL A 144 -22.18 7.82 5.43
CA VAL A 144 -22.94 6.67 5.98
C VAL A 144 -22.26 6.03 7.21
N GLY A 145 -21.72 6.89 8.10
CA GLY A 145 -21.06 6.45 9.33
C GLY A 145 -19.59 6.01 9.18
N ARG A 146 -19.05 5.94 7.96
CA ARG A 146 -17.66 5.58 7.67
C ARG A 146 -16.83 6.83 7.43
N GLU A 147 -15.61 6.84 7.91
CA GLU A 147 -14.65 7.90 7.61
C GLU A 147 -14.03 7.66 6.25
N GLU A 148 -14.01 8.71 5.43
CA GLU A 148 -13.49 8.69 4.07
C GLU A 148 -12.56 9.88 3.84
N LEU A 149 -11.49 9.64 3.12
CA LEU A 149 -10.52 10.66 2.72
C LEU A 149 -10.88 11.22 1.35
N ALA A 150 -10.82 12.53 1.21
CA ALA A 150 -11.06 13.24 -0.05
C ALA A 150 -10.04 14.36 -0.23
N GLY A 151 -9.80 14.74 -1.49
CA GLY A 151 -8.96 15.87 -1.84
C GLY A 151 -8.02 15.58 -2.99
N PRO A 152 -7.41 16.64 -3.57
CA PRO A 152 -6.47 16.49 -4.68
C PRO A 152 -5.27 15.59 -4.34
N GLU A 153 -4.71 15.71 -3.14
CA GLU A 153 -3.54 14.94 -2.70
C GLU A 153 -3.86 13.45 -2.52
N VAL A 154 -5.10 13.12 -2.15
CA VAL A 154 -5.59 11.72 -2.14
C VAL A 154 -5.59 11.15 -3.56
N ILE A 155 -6.02 11.94 -4.56
CA ILE A 155 -5.97 11.54 -5.97
C ILE A 155 -4.53 11.35 -6.44
N VAL A 156 -3.62 12.25 -6.04
CA VAL A 156 -2.18 12.14 -6.35
C VAL A 156 -1.61 10.83 -5.80
N ALA A 157 -1.84 10.52 -4.52
CA ALA A 157 -1.35 9.30 -3.90
C ALA A 157 -1.81 8.04 -4.66
N HIS A 158 -3.09 7.95 -5.03
CA HIS A 158 -3.61 6.81 -5.81
C HIS A 158 -3.05 6.76 -7.25
N ARG A 159 -2.81 7.91 -7.89
CA ARG A 159 -2.18 7.94 -9.22
C ARG A 159 -0.76 7.38 -9.18
N LEU A 160 -0.03 7.68 -8.12
CA LEU A 160 1.35 7.22 -7.92
C LEU A 160 1.46 5.69 -7.73
N LEU A 161 0.38 4.95 -7.47
CA LEU A 161 0.41 3.49 -7.55
C LEU A 161 0.73 2.96 -8.96
N LYS A 162 0.44 3.76 -10.01
CA LYS A 162 0.76 3.46 -11.41
C LYS A 162 1.98 4.26 -11.87
N ASN A 163 3.11 4.04 -11.20
CA ASN A 163 4.36 4.75 -11.44
C ASN A 163 5.33 3.96 -12.34
N HIS A 164 6.43 4.62 -12.74
CA HIS A 164 7.48 4.09 -13.60
C HIS A 164 8.76 3.71 -12.81
N ALA A 165 8.65 3.41 -11.52
CA ALA A 165 9.81 3.07 -10.67
C ALA A 165 10.65 1.93 -11.26
N ARG A 166 10.01 0.93 -11.86
CA ARG A 166 10.69 -0.23 -12.46
C ARG A 166 11.58 0.15 -13.65
N ASP A 167 11.31 1.24 -14.33
CA ASP A 167 12.15 1.74 -15.43
C ASP A 167 13.46 2.34 -14.90
N VAL A 168 13.47 2.80 -13.64
CA VAL A 168 14.63 3.41 -12.99
C VAL A 168 15.46 2.37 -12.22
N ILE A 169 14.81 1.50 -11.45
CA ILE A 169 15.49 0.59 -10.54
C ILE A 169 15.38 -0.89 -10.92
N GLY A 170 14.70 -1.25 -12.03
CA GLY A 170 14.41 -2.64 -12.38
C GLY A 170 13.36 -3.28 -11.47
N PRO A 171 13.24 -4.63 -11.49
CA PRO A 171 12.19 -5.36 -10.78
C PRO A 171 12.49 -5.51 -9.27
N ARG A 172 12.96 -4.46 -8.62
CA ARG A 172 13.26 -4.46 -7.18
C ARG A 172 12.05 -3.93 -6.40
N PRO A 173 11.85 -4.39 -5.15
CA PRO A 173 10.87 -3.82 -4.25
C PRO A 173 11.25 -2.39 -3.86
N TYR A 174 10.25 -1.54 -3.69
CA TYR A 174 10.51 -0.11 -3.46
C TYR A 174 9.40 0.59 -2.68
N ALA A 175 9.78 1.73 -2.10
CA ALA A 175 8.86 2.79 -1.74
C ALA A 175 9.14 4.02 -2.60
N LEU A 176 8.12 4.57 -3.24
CA LEU A 176 8.15 5.88 -3.89
C LEU A 176 7.74 6.95 -2.89
N LEU A 177 8.66 7.84 -2.54
CA LEU A 177 8.42 8.96 -1.64
C LEU A 177 8.45 10.25 -2.47
N THR A 178 7.38 11.03 -2.46
CA THR A 178 7.37 12.31 -3.15
C THR A 178 8.25 13.33 -2.42
N ASP A 179 8.78 14.33 -3.14
CA ASP A 179 9.57 15.40 -2.51
C ASP A 179 8.77 16.13 -1.43
N ALA A 180 7.46 16.23 -1.58
CA ALA A 180 6.58 16.78 -0.54
C ALA A 180 6.62 15.95 0.75
N ALA A 181 6.61 14.60 0.64
CA ALA A 181 6.73 13.71 1.79
C ALA A 181 8.14 13.73 2.38
N LEU A 182 9.18 13.71 1.54
CA LEU A 182 10.57 13.77 1.98
C LEU A 182 10.86 15.03 2.79
N ALA A 183 10.38 16.18 2.31
CA ALA A 183 10.56 17.46 2.99
C ALA A 183 9.76 17.56 4.30
N ALA A 184 8.48 17.16 4.28
CA ALA A 184 7.62 17.27 5.45
C ALA A 184 8.01 16.31 6.59
N LEU A 185 8.46 15.11 6.25
CA LEU A 185 8.85 14.08 7.20
C LEU A 185 10.36 14.05 7.47
N GLU A 186 11.11 14.99 6.93
CA GLU A 186 12.58 15.12 7.11
C GLU A 186 13.35 13.83 6.75
N VAL A 187 12.88 13.11 5.71
CA VAL A 187 13.49 11.83 5.30
C VAL A 187 14.76 12.11 4.48
N PRO A 188 15.91 11.52 4.85
CA PRO A 188 17.15 11.69 4.10
C PRO A 188 17.06 11.01 2.72
N THR A 189 17.50 11.70 1.67
CA THR A 189 17.46 11.23 0.28
C THR A 189 18.77 10.63 -0.21
N ALA A 190 19.78 10.54 0.65
CA ALA A 190 21.10 10.02 0.28
C ALA A 190 20.97 8.61 -0.32
N ALA A 191 21.54 8.43 -1.52
CA ALA A 191 21.49 7.18 -2.29
C ALA A 191 20.11 6.72 -2.80
N MET A 192 19.07 7.56 -2.77
CA MET A 192 17.79 7.29 -3.38
C MET A 192 17.76 7.81 -4.83
N PRO A 193 17.55 6.97 -5.84
CA PRO A 193 17.33 7.43 -7.22
C PRO A 193 16.14 8.36 -7.31
N ALA A 194 16.29 9.48 -8.04
CA ALA A 194 15.20 10.41 -8.29
C ALA A 194 14.29 9.90 -9.38
N LEU A 195 13.00 10.24 -9.28
CA LEU A 195 11.96 9.95 -10.26
C LEU A 195 11.00 11.15 -10.32
N THR A 196 10.51 11.46 -11.52
CA THR A 196 9.42 12.44 -11.69
C THR A 196 8.27 11.80 -12.45
N GLU A 197 7.13 11.69 -11.81
CA GLU A 197 5.92 11.15 -12.41
C GLU A 197 5.09 12.24 -13.07
N THR A 198 4.43 11.89 -14.18
CA THR A 198 3.56 12.80 -14.92
C THR A 198 2.25 12.12 -15.26
N TYR A 199 1.13 12.73 -14.88
CA TYR A 199 -0.21 12.22 -15.16
C TYR A 199 -1.06 13.32 -15.80
N ALA A 200 -1.96 12.94 -16.70
CA ALA A 200 -2.88 13.88 -17.33
C ALA A 200 -3.69 14.65 -16.27
N GLY A 201 -3.66 15.98 -16.35
CA GLY A 201 -4.38 16.86 -15.44
C GLY A 201 -3.72 17.13 -14.10
N LEU A 202 -2.50 16.62 -13.88
CA LEU A 202 -1.71 16.91 -12.68
C LEU A 202 -0.38 17.57 -13.05
N PRO A 203 0.19 18.44 -12.20
CA PRO A 203 1.56 18.90 -12.38
C PRO A 203 2.54 17.72 -12.25
N PRO A 204 3.79 17.84 -12.76
CA PRO A 204 4.84 16.88 -12.50
C PRO A 204 5.04 16.64 -11.01
N ILE A 205 5.17 15.39 -10.59
CA ILE A 205 5.31 14.98 -9.20
C ILE A 205 6.73 14.42 -9.01
N PRO A 206 7.66 15.22 -8.49
CA PRO A 206 9.01 14.74 -8.18
C PRO A 206 9.03 13.88 -6.92
N GLY A 207 9.97 12.94 -6.86
CA GLY A 207 10.16 12.05 -5.73
C GLY A 207 11.41 11.20 -5.87
N HIS A 208 11.60 10.30 -4.92
CA HIS A 208 12.75 9.41 -4.83
C HIS A 208 12.32 7.99 -4.50
N LEU A 209 13.15 7.04 -4.89
CA LEU A 209 12.90 5.61 -4.72
C LEU A 209 13.76 5.03 -3.60
N LEU A 210 13.15 4.59 -2.53
CA LEU A 210 13.78 3.77 -1.50
C LEU A 210 13.70 2.30 -1.92
N VAL A 211 14.82 1.67 -2.20
CA VAL A 211 14.88 0.23 -2.45
C VAL A 211 14.78 -0.51 -1.12
N LEU A 212 13.94 -1.55 -1.05
CA LEU A 212 13.55 -2.22 0.20
C LEU A 212 14.22 -3.59 0.39
N GLY A 213 14.86 -4.15 -0.59
CA GLY A 213 15.53 -5.45 -0.52
C GLY A 213 17.03 -5.36 -0.65
#